data_c2a8f0a185189267cea4e1cc2238bd60
#
_entry.id   c2a8f0a185189267cea4e1cc2238bd60
#
_cell.length_a   1.000
_cell.length_b   1.000
_cell.length_c   1.000
_cell.angle_alpha   90.00
_cell.angle_beta   90.00
_cell.angle_gamma   90.00
#
_symmetry.space_group_name_H-M   'P 1'
#
loop_
_entity.id
_entity.type
_entity.pdbx_description
1 polymer ?
#
loop_
_entity_poly.entity_id
_entity_poly.type
_entity_poly.pdbx_seq_one_letter_code
_entity_poly.pdbx_strand_id
1 'polypeptide(L)'
;MPLKYFDKRSKGDVLSILTNDVGMISENLNQSLTQVITSIVTLIGVLIMMFSISWIMTLIAIIILPVSGLLMGSIVKKSQKYFTEQQKYLGKVNGEVEEIYGGHNVVKAFNGEDSAYESFEKLNKTLYSSAWKSQFLSGLMMPIMNFIGNFGYVLMSIVGGYLTILGAIQVGDILAFIQYVRSFTQPIAQLTQVAN
;
A
#
# COMPACT_ATOMS: atom_id res chain seq x y z
N MET A 1 -27.30 22.78 12.13
CA MET A 1 -27.93 21.48 11.81
C MET A 1 -29.41 21.56 12.10
N PRO A 2 -30.33 21.00 11.26
CA PRO A 2 -31.77 21.04 11.52
C PRO A 2 -32.12 20.20 12.75
N LEU A 3 -33.03 20.69 13.62
CA LEU A 3 -33.52 20.00 14.83
C LEU A 3 -34.01 18.58 14.54
N LYS A 4 -34.60 18.35 13.37
CA LYS A 4 -35.05 17.04 12.87
C LYS A 4 -33.93 15.95 12.82
N TYR A 5 -32.67 16.35 12.80
CA TYR A 5 -31.53 15.42 12.83
C TYR A 5 -31.34 14.83 14.25
N PHE A 6 -31.55 15.66 15.26
CA PHE A 6 -31.41 15.25 16.67
C PHE A 6 -32.62 14.44 17.18
N ASP A 7 -33.81 14.71 16.67
CA ASP A 7 -35.04 14.01 17.06
C ASP A 7 -35.05 12.53 16.60
N LYS A 8 -34.28 12.18 15.57
CA LYS A 8 -34.20 10.82 15.01
C LYS A 8 -33.06 9.96 15.55
N ARG A 9 -32.21 10.50 16.40
CA ARG A 9 -31.03 9.78 16.94
C ARG A 9 -31.02 9.80 18.45
N SER A 10 -30.43 8.77 19.03
CA SER A 10 -30.24 8.73 20.48
C SER A 10 -29.21 9.81 20.90
N LYS A 11 -29.36 10.35 22.10
CA LYS A 11 -28.37 11.31 22.64
C LYS A 11 -26.97 10.70 22.70
N GLY A 12 -26.88 9.37 22.96
CA GLY A 12 -25.64 8.63 22.99
C GLY A 12 -24.96 8.56 21.61
N ASP A 13 -25.73 8.33 20.52
CA ASP A 13 -25.18 8.30 19.17
C ASP A 13 -24.62 9.67 18.75
N VAL A 14 -25.34 10.74 19.07
CA VAL A 14 -24.87 12.11 18.79
C VAL A 14 -23.61 12.44 19.58
N LEU A 15 -23.55 12.04 20.86
CA LEU A 15 -22.37 12.23 21.70
C LEU A 15 -21.18 11.43 21.17
N SER A 16 -21.40 10.17 20.77
CA SER A 16 -20.37 9.31 20.17
C SER A 16 -19.78 9.92 18.89
N ILE A 17 -20.63 10.44 18.00
CA ILE A 17 -20.17 11.13 16.78
C ILE A 17 -19.32 12.36 17.15
N LEU A 18 -19.75 13.17 18.10
CA LEU A 18 -19.04 14.38 18.48
C LEU A 18 -17.72 14.10 19.23
N THR A 19 -17.67 13.08 20.05
CA THR A 19 -16.48 12.79 20.86
C THR A 19 -15.50 11.84 20.16
N ASN A 20 -16.00 10.79 19.50
CA ASN A 20 -15.15 9.78 18.87
C ASN A 20 -14.87 10.08 17.39
N ASP A 21 -15.92 10.28 16.58
CA ASP A 21 -15.75 10.41 15.13
C ASP A 21 -15.07 11.73 14.78
N VAL A 22 -15.49 12.84 15.41
CA VAL A 22 -14.83 14.15 15.19
C VAL A 22 -13.41 14.14 15.75
N GLY A 23 -13.19 13.48 16.90
CA GLY A 23 -11.86 13.29 17.48
C GLY A 23 -10.95 12.53 16.55
N MET A 24 -11.39 11.36 16.03
CA MET A 24 -10.62 10.56 15.06
C MET A 24 -10.34 11.31 13.75
N ILE A 25 -11.32 12.05 13.23
CA ILE A 25 -11.11 12.87 12.03
C ILE A 25 -10.05 13.95 12.29
N SER A 26 -10.15 14.65 13.42
CA SER A 26 -9.17 15.69 13.79
C SER A 26 -7.77 15.14 13.94
N GLU A 27 -7.63 14.00 14.61
CA GLU A 27 -6.32 13.34 14.79
C GLU A 27 -5.73 12.85 13.47
N ASN A 28 -6.53 12.16 12.64
CA ASN A 28 -6.11 11.69 11.32
C ASN A 28 -5.73 12.85 10.39
N LEU A 29 -6.50 13.94 10.39
CA LEU A 29 -6.16 15.14 9.60
C LEU A 29 -4.85 15.78 10.06
N ASN A 30 -4.67 15.96 11.37
CA ASN A 30 -3.44 16.52 11.92
C ASN A 30 -2.22 15.64 11.60
N GLN A 31 -2.36 14.33 11.75
CA GLN A 31 -1.30 13.38 11.42
C GLN A 31 -0.98 13.41 9.93
N SER A 32 -2.00 13.37 9.07
CA SER A 32 -1.81 13.40 7.61
C SER A 32 -1.20 14.71 7.14
N LEU A 33 -1.65 15.87 7.65
CA LEU A 33 -1.08 17.17 7.31
C LEU A 33 0.39 17.27 7.75
N THR A 34 0.69 16.86 8.99
CA THR A 34 2.06 16.84 9.50
C THR A 34 2.95 15.94 8.64
N GLN A 35 2.45 14.76 8.27
CA GLN A 35 3.18 13.81 7.44
C GLN A 35 3.46 14.35 6.04
N VAL A 36 2.47 15.02 5.40
CA VAL A 36 2.66 15.64 4.08
C VAL A 36 3.71 16.76 4.16
N ILE A 37 3.59 17.66 5.12
CA ILE A 37 4.54 18.76 5.29
C ILE A 37 5.96 18.22 5.53
N THR A 38 6.12 17.29 6.47
CA THR A 38 7.41 16.69 6.80
C THR A 38 8.01 15.96 5.59
N SER A 39 7.18 15.23 4.84
CA SER A 39 7.62 14.54 3.63
C SER A 39 8.13 15.51 2.56
N ILE A 40 7.42 16.60 2.31
CA ILE A 40 7.82 17.62 1.32
C ILE A 40 9.15 18.29 1.76
N VAL A 41 9.24 18.71 3.02
CA VAL A 41 10.44 19.35 3.56
C VAL A 41 11.65 18.41 3.49
N THR A 42 11.46 17.13 3.85
CA THR A 42 12.50 16.11 3.78
C THR A 42 12.94 15.88 2.33
N LEU A 43 12.02 15.73 1.39
CA LEU A 43 12.32 15.53 -0.03
C LEU A 43 13.15 16.70 -0.60
N ILE A 44 12.73 17.93 -0.34
CA ILE A 44 13.44 19.13 -0.81
C ILE A 44 14.82 19.23 -0.16
N GLY A 45 14.89 19.05 1.17
CA GLY A 45 16.14 19.13 1.91
C GLY A 45 17.16 18.08 1.45
N VAL A 46 16.71 16.83 1.30
CA VAL A 46 17.54 15.72 0.81
C VAL A 46 18.03 15.99 -0.61
N LEU A 47 17.17 16.46 -1.52
CA LEU A 47 17.59 16.80 -2.89
C LEU A 47 18.66 17.89 -2.92
N ILE A 48 18.49 18.96 -2.14
CA ILE A 48 19.49 20.04 -2.06
C ILE A 48 20.83 19.47 -1.58
N MET A 49 20.83 18.65 -0.54
CA MET A 49 22.04 18.02 -0.01
C MET A 49 22.68 17.07 -1.02
N MET A 50 21.89 16.28 -1.73
CA MET A 50 22.40 15.37 -2.77
C MET A 50 23.06 16.12 -3.91
N PHE A 51 22.46 17.21 -4.40
CA PHE A 51 23.05 18.04 -5.46
C PHE A 51 24.33 18.76 -4.99
N SER A 52 24.43 19.12 -3.72
CA SER A 52 25.64 19.75 -3.16
C SER A 52 26.85 18.80 -3.10
N ILE A 53 26.62 17.49 -2.98
CA ILE A 53 27.68 16.48 -2.95
C ILE A 53 28.09 16.08 -4.38
N SER A 54 27.14 15.59 -5.20
CA SER A 54 27.42 15.12 -6.54
C SER A 54 26.18 15.12 -7.41
N TRP A 55 26.18 15.90 -8.48
CA TRP A 55 25.09 15.93 -9.44
C TRP A 55 24.93 14.61 -10.20
N ILE A 56 26.04 13.88 -10.47
CA ILE A 56 26.03 12.60 -11.17
C ILE A 56 25.30 11.55 -10.33
N MET A 57 25.69 11.41 -9.05
CA MET A 57 25.03 10.46 -8.15
C MET A 57 23.57 10.82 -7.93
N THR A 58 23.24 12.12 -7.86
CA THR A 58 21.86 12.59 -7.74
C THR A 58 21.00 12.20 -8.94
N LEU A 59 21.52 12.33 -10.18
CA LEU A 59 20.81 11.90 -11.36
C LEU A 59 20.49 10.39 -11.35
N ILE A 60 21.47 9.58 -10.92
CA ILE A 60 21.25 8.12 -10.80
C ILE A 60 20.14 7.84 -9.77
N ALA A 61 20.19 8.49 -8.61
CA ALA A 61 19.15 8.35 -7.59
C ALA A 61 17.77 8.76 -8.11
N ILE A 62 17.68 9.89 -8.81
CA ILE A 62 16.43 10.39 -9.40
C ILE A 62 15.86 9.40 -10.44
N ILE A 63 16.69 8.71 -11.21
CA ILE A 63 16.24 7.72 -12.20
C ILE A 63 15.70 6.45 -11.52
N ILE A 64 16.28 6.04 -10.41
CA ILE A 64 15.82 4.86 -9.65
C ILE A 64 14.36 5.04 -9.17
N LEU A 65 13.95 6.25 -8.83
CA LEU A 65 12.61 6.53 -8.30
C LEU A 65 11.47 6.26 -9.30
N PRO A 66 11.46 6.85 -10.51
CA PRO A 66 10.39 6.54 -11.46
C PRO A 66 10.41 5.07 -11.88
N VAL A 67 11.58 4.44 -11.97
CA VAL A 67 11.69 3.00 -12.26
C VAL A 67 11.01 2.18 -11.16
N SER A 68 11.30 2.48 -9.90
CA SER A 68 10.65 1.82 -8.76
C SER A 68 9.14 2.09 -8.74
N GLY A 69 8.72 3.33 -8.98
CA GLY A 69 7.32 3.72 -9.04
C GLY A 69 6.53 3.01 -10.13
N LEU A 70 7.09 2.88 -11.33
CA LEU A 70 6.48 2.16 -12.45
C LEU A 70 6.35 0.66 -12.17
N LEU A 71 7.38 0.04 -11.60
CA LEU A 71 7.35 -1.37 -11.21
C LEU A 71 6.29 -1.62 -10.13
N MET A 72 6.28 -0.80 -9.08
CA MET A 72 5.31 -0.91 -8.00
C MET A 72 3.88 -0.64 -8.49
N GLY A 73 3.66 0.42 -9.28
CA GLY A 73 2.36 0.73 -9.86
C GLY A 73 1.80 -0.40 -10.71
N SER A 74 2.66 -1.10 -11.47
CA SER A 74 2.27 -2.27 -12.27
C SER A 74 1.83 -3.44 -11.40
N ILE A 75 2.54 -3.69 -10.28
CA ILE A 75 2.19 -4.75 -9.33
C ILE A 75 0.89 -4.43 -8.61
N VAL A 76 0.76 -3.19 -8.10
CA VAL A 76 -0.45 -2.71 -7.41
C VAL A 76 -1.66 -2.85 -8.32
N LYS A 77 -1.59 -2.38 -9.56
CA LYS A 77 -2.69 -2.47 -10.53
C LYS A 77 -3.13 -3.92 -10.79
N LYS A 78 -2.18 -4.84 -10.91
CA LYS A 78 -2.49 -6.28 -11.08
C LYS A 78 -3.06 -6.89 -9.80
N SER A 79 -2.47 -6.59 -8.66
CA SER A 79 -2.92 -7.09 -7.36
C SER A 79 -4.34 -6.62 -7.05
N GLN A 80 -4.64 -5.34 -7.28
CA GLN A 80 -5.96 -4.75 -7.05
C GLN A 80 -7.08 -5.43 -7.83
N LYS A 81 -6.81 -5.83 -9.09
CA LYS A 81 -7.78 -6.60 -9.87
C LYS A 81 -8.16 -7.90 -9.17
N TYR A 82 -7.17 -8.68 -8.74
CA TYR A 82 -7.41 -9.96 -8.06
C TYR A 82 -7.99 -9.77 -6.66
N PHE A 83 -7.61 -8.71 -5.96
CA PHE A 83 -8.20 -8.37 -4.66
C PHE A 83 -9.70 -8.05 -4.77
N THR A 84 -10.09 -7.25 -5.76
CA THR A 84 -11.52 -6.95 -6.02
C THR A 84 -12.30 -8.23 -6.37
N GLU A 85 -11.70 -9.11 -7.17
CA GLU A 85 -12.29 -10.39 -7.52
C GLU A 85 -12.43 -11.31 -6.30
N GLN A 86 -11.39 -11.38 -5.46
CA GLN A 86 -11.42 -12.10 -4.19
C GLN A 86 -12.56 -11.62 -3.30
N GLN A 87 -12.73 -10.32 -3.09
CA GLN A 87 -13.82 -9.77 -2.27
C GLN A 87 -15.20 -10.12 -2.85
N LYS A 88 -15.34 -10.02 -4.17
CA LYS A 88 -16.57 -10.39 -4.87
C LYS A 88 -16.94 -11.86 -4.65
N TYR A 89 -15.97 -12.76 -4.80
CA TYR A 89 -16.24 -14.21 -4.66
C TYR A 89 -16.35 -14.63 -3.20
N LEU A 90 -15.66 -13.93 -2.27
CA LEU A 90 -15.89 -14.11 -0.84
C LEU A 90 -17.35 -13.81 -0.46
N GLY A 91 -17.89 -12.70 -0.95
CA GLY A 91 -19.31 -12.39 -0.75
C GLY A 91 -20.26 -13.46 -1.35
N LYS A 92 -19.93 -14.00 -2.53
CA LYS A 92 -20.72 -15.07 -3.14
C LYS A 92 -20.66 -16.38 -2.37
N VAL A 93 -19.47 -16.77 -1.90
CA VAL A 93 -19.29 -17.96 -1.07
C VAL A 93 -20.07 -17.83 0.23
N ASN A 94 -19.98 -16.67 0.88
CA ASN A 94 -20.77 -16.43 2.11
C ASN A 94 -22.27 -16.48 1.86
N GLY A 95 -22.76 -15.88 0.76
CA GLY A 95 -24.17 -15.96 0.38
C GLY A 95 -24.64 -17.38 0.08
N GLU A 96 -23.83 -18.18 -0.64
CA GLU A 96 -24.12 -19.59 -0.91
C GLU A 96 -24.21 -20.41 0.39
N VAL A 97 -23.27 -20.20 1.30
CA VAL A 97 -23.29 -20.85 2.62
C VAL A 97 -24.56 -20.48 3.40
N GLU A 98 -24.91 -19.19 3.43
CA GLU A 98 -26.11 -18.70 4.11
C GLU A 98 -27.39 -19.30 3.50
N GLU A 99 -27.49 -19.36 2.17
CA GLU A 99 -28.61 -19.94 1.43
C GLU A 99 -28.77 -21.44 1.71
N ILE A 100 -27.65 -22.20 1.61
CA ILE A 100 -27.68 -23.65 1.86
C ILE A 100 -28.03 -23.94 3.33
N TYR A 101 -27.48 -23.20 4.28
CA TYR A 101 -27.80 -23.36 5.70
C TYR A 101 -29.24 -22.97 6.01
N GLY A 102 -29.71 -21.84 5.47
CA GLY A 102 -31.10 -21.38 5.62
C GLY A 102 -32.13 -22.36 4.98
N GLY A 103 -31.76 -22.96 3.85
CA GLY A 103 -32.56 -23.92 3.10
C GLY A 103 -32.23 -25.39 3.40
N HIS A 104 -31.46 -25.72 4.44
CA HIS A 104 -30.91 -27.07 4.67
C HIS A 104 -31.97 -28.18 4.62
N ASN A 105 -33.14 -27.97 5.24
CA ASN A 105 -34.24 -28.95 5.23
C ASN A 105 -34.78 -29.20 3.81
N VAL A 106 -34.81 -28.17 2.97
CA VAL A 106 -35.26 -28.26 1.58
C VAL A 106 -34.24 -29.01 0.74
N VAL A 107 -32.96 -28.62 0.86
CA VAL A 107 -31.84 -29.28 0.17
C VAL A 107 -31.87 -30.78 0.48
N LYS A 108 -32.07 -31.15 1.75
CA LYS A 108 -32.13 -32.55 2.19
C LYS A 108 -33.38 -33.30 1.69
N ALA A 109 -34.53 -32.63 1.69
CA ALA A 109 -35.79 -33.24 1.24
C ALA A 109 -35.76 -33.58 -0.27
N PHE A 110 -35.01 -32.83 -1.07
CA PHE A 110 -34.87 -33.00 -2.50
C PHE A 110 -33.55 -33.67 -2.94
N ASN A 111 -32.77 -34.19 -2.03
CA ASN A 111 -31.42 -34.77 -2.27
C ASN A 111 -30.51 -33.83 -3.10
N GLY A 112 -30.52 -32.53 -2.76
CA GLY A 112 -29.83 -31.48 -3.47
C GLY A 112 -28.39 -31.25 -3.02
N GLU A 113 -27.85 -32.11 -2.12
CA GLU A 113 -26.53 -31.91 -1.49
C GLU A 113 -25.38 -31.87 -2.52
N ASP A 114 -25.41 -32.79 -3.50
CA ASP A 114 -24.37 -32.83 -4.53
C ASP A 114 -24.39 -31.58 -5.41
N SER A 115 -25.56 -31.07 -5.76
CA SER A 115 -25.70 -29.82 -6.53
C SER A 115 -25.21 -28.60 -5.73
N ALA A 116 -25.57 -28.54 -4.45
CA ALA A 116 -25.10 -27.49 -3.54
C ALA A 116 -23.57 -27.51 -3.37
N TYR A 117 -23.00 -28.72 -3.22
CA TYR A 117 -21.55 -28.89 -3.12
C TYR A 117 -20.83 -28.47 -4.41
N GLU A 118 -21.35 -28.86 -5.57
CA GLU A 118 -20.75 -28.47 -6.87
C GLU A 118 -20.78 -26.95 -7.08
N SER A 119 -21.88 -26.28 -6.73
CA SER A 119 -22.03 -24.83 -6.77
C SER A 119 -21.01 -24.15 -5.86
N PHE A 120 -20.94 -24.58 -4.60
CA PHE A 120 -19.97 -24.10 -3.63
C PHE A 120 -18.54 -24.29 -4.13
N GLU A 121 -18.19 -25.48 -4.61
CA GLU A 121 -16.83 -25.78 -5.07
C GLU A 121 -16.40 -24.90 -6.23
N LYS A 122 -17.29 -24.61 -7.17
CA LYS A 122 -17.03 -23.70 -8.28
C LYS A 122 -16.72 -22.27 -7.82
N LEU A 123 -17.51 -21.76 -6.88
CA LEU A 123 -17.27 -20.44 -6.28
C LEU A 123 -15.98 -20.41 -5.48
N ASN A 124 -15.74 -21.43 -4.68
CA ASN A 124 -14.56 -21.56 -3.83
C ASN A 124 -13.26 -21.70 -4.65
N LYS A 125 -13.26 -22.43 -5.76
CA LYS A 125 -12.12 -22.53 -6.68
C LYS A 125 -11.78 -21.16 -7.28
N THR A 126 -12.77 -20.36 -7.62
CA THR A 126 -12.55 -19.01 -8.14
C THR A 126 -12.02 -18.08 -7.05
N LEU A 127 -12.59 -18.14 -5.85
CA LEU A 127 -12.12 -17.43 -4.68
C LEU A 127 -10.67 -17.78 -4.37
N TYR A 128 -10.34 -19.07 -4.30
CA TYR A 128 -8.97 -19.55 -4.07
C TYR A 128 -7.99 -19.00 -5.10
N SER A 129 -8.33 -19.11 -6.40
CA SER A 129 -7.47 -18.61 -7.47
C SER A 129 -7.21 -17.09 -7.37
N SER A 130 -8.25 -16.31 -7.07
CA SER A 130 -8.13 -14.86 -6.93
C SER A 130 -7.38 -14.47 -5.66
N ALA A 131 -7.65 -15.14 -4.54
CA ALA A 131 -6.97 -14.92 -3.27
C ALA A 131 -5.47 -15.25 -3.36
N TRP A 132 -5.12 -16.40 -3.95
CA TRP A 132 -3.72 -16.79 -4.15
C TRP A 132 -2.95 -15.76 -4.97
N LYS A 133 -3.53 -15.33 -6.13
CA LYS A 133 -2.88 -14.36 -7.00
C LYS A 133 -2.75 -12.98 -6.34
N SER A 134 -3.78 -12.55 -5.62
CA SER A 134 -3.76 -11.31 -4.86
C SER A 134 -2.66 -11.32 -3.80
N GLN A 135 -2.60 -12.36 -2.99
CA GLN A 135 -1.62 -12.52 -1.92
C GLN A 135 -0.19 -12.67 -2.45
N PHE A 136 0.00 -13.44 -3.52
CA PHE A 136 1.31 -13.59 -4.15
C PHE A 136 1.84 -12.24 -4.67
N LEU A 137 1.03 -11.50 -5.43
CA LEU A 137 1.45 -10.21 -5.96
C LEU A 137 1.70 -9.18 -4.84
N SER A 138 0.83 -9.13 -3.84
CA SER A 138 1.03 -8.25 -2.68
C SER A 138 2.27 -8.63 -1.88
N GLY A 139 2.52 -9.93 -1.71
CA GLY A 139 3.70 -10.44 -1.02
C GLY A 139 5.02 -10.15 -1.74
N LEU A 140 5.00 -9.97 -3.07
CA LEU A 140 6.18 -9.59 -3.84
C LEU A 140 6.59 -8.12 -3.67
N MET A 141 5.71 -7.26 -3.17
CA MET A 141 6.01 -5.82 -3.07
C MET A 141 7.24 -5.54 -2.21
N MET A 142 7.30 -6.09 -1.00
CA MET A 142 8.43 -5.87 -0.11
C MET A 142 9.77 -6.43 -0.63
N PRO A 143 9.84 -7.70 -1.11
CA PRO A 143 11.06 -8.20 -1.74
C PRO A 143 11.55 -7.37 -2.92
N ILE A 144 10.65 -6.90 -3.78
CA ILE A 144 11.00 -6.08 -4.95
C ILE A 144 11.51 -4.71 -4.51
N MET A 145 10.87 -4.07 -3.53
CA MET A 145 11.36 -2.80 -2.97
C MET A 145 12.74 -2.95 -2.34
N ASN A 146 12.96 -4.02 -1.59
CA ASN A 146 14.27 -4.32 -1.01
C ASN A 146 15.33 -4.57 -2.09
N PHE A 147 14.96 -5.29 -3.16
CA PHE A 147 15.86 -5.54 -4.29
C PHE A 147 16.25 -4.22 -4.97
N ILE A 148 15.29 -3.34 -5.26
CA ILE A 148 15.55 -2.04 -5.87
C ILE A 148 16.44 -1.17 -4.96
N GLY A 149 16.15 -1.15 -3.67
CA GLY A 149 16.94 -0.43 -2.68
C GLY A 149 18.39 -0.93 -2.59
N ASN A 150 18.58 -2.24 -2.56
CA ASN A 150 19.92 -2.85 -2.54
C ASN A 150 20.65 -2.66 -3.87
N PHE A 151 19.94 -2.72 -5.00
CA PHE A 151 20.54 -2.44 -6.30
C PHE A 151 20.99 -0.97 -6.40
N GLY A 152 20.17 -0.05 -5.89
CA GLY A 152 20.54 1.35 -5.76
C GLY A 152 21.79 1.54 -4.89
N TYR A 153 21.87 0.84 -3.74
CA TYR A 153 23.04 0.82 -2.89
C TYR A 153 24.31 0.39 -3.62
N VAL A 154 24.24 -0.72 -4.37
CA VAL A 154 25.38 -1.23 -5.15
C VAL A 154 25.82 -0.23 -6.21
N LEU A 155 24.87 0.33 -6.97
CA LEU A 155 25.18 1.37 -7.97
C LEU A 155 25.84 2.60 -7.35
N MET A 156 25.32 3.10 -6.23
CA MET A 156 25.90 4.24 -5.52
C MET A 156 27.30 3.94 -4.99
N SER A 157 27.54 2.71 -4.51
CA SER A 157 28.85 2.29 -4.03
C SER A 157 29.89 2.23 -5.17
N ILE A 158 29.50 1.69 -6.33
CA ILE A 158 30.40 1.60 -7.50
C ILE A 158 30.71 2.98 -8.05
N VAL A 159 29.69 3.80 -8.32
CA VAL A 159 29.88 5.14 -8.89
C VAL A 159 30.57 6.07 -7.88
N GLY A 160 30.16 6.01 -6.61
CA GLY A 160 30.80 6.79 -5.55
C GLY A 160 32.24 6.41 -5.34
N GLY A 161 32.57 5.11 -5.34
CA GLY A 161 33.96 4.63 -5.26
C GLY A 161 34.79 5.13 -6.45
N TYR A 162 34.26 5.09 -7.66
CA TYR A 162 34.92 5.63 -8.85
C TYR A 162 35.19 7.15 -8.73
N LEU A 163 34.20 7.93 -8.30
CA LEU A 163 34.33 9.37 -8.09
C LEU A 163 35.30 9.70 -6.95
N THR A 164 35.39 8.85 -5.93
CA THR A 164 36.39 9.02 -4.84
C THR A 164 37.81 8.79 -5.37
N ILE A 165 38.05 7.79 -6.23
CA ILE A 165 39.36 7.55 -6.86
C ILE A 165 39.77 8.74 -7.73
N LEU A 166 38.82 9.41 -8.37
CA LEU A 166 39.04 10.62 -9.15
C LEU A 166 39.24 11.88 -8.26
N GLY A 167 39.08 11.77 -6.94
CA GLY A 167 39.19 12.89 -5.99
C GLY A 167 38.02 13.88 -6.05
N ALA A 168 36.90 13.50 -6.70
CA ALA A 168 35.73 14.36 -6.85
C ALA A 168 34.83 14.40 -5.59
N ILE A 169 34.82 13.33 -4.79
CA ILE A 169 34.08 13.20 -3.54
C ILE A 169 34.92 12.44 -2.50
N GLN A 170 34.49 12.49 -1.24
CA GLN A 170 35.11 11.72 -0.15
C GLN A 170 34.36 10.42 0.13
N VAL A 171 35.03 9.46 0.80
CA VAL A 171 34.38 8.20 1.21
C VAL A 171 33.15 8.45 2.10
N GLY A 172 33.21 9.45 2.97
CA GLY A 172 32.07 9.85 3.81
C GLY A 172 30.85 10.30 3.01
N ASP A 173 31.06 10.91 1.83
CA ASP A 173 29.98 11.36 0.95
C ASP A 173 29.19 10.18 0.37
N ILE A 174 29.85 9.04 0.12
CA ILE A 174 29.16 7.82 -0.33
C ILE A 174 28.17 7.34 0.72
N LEU A 175 28.59 7.29 1.99
CA LEU A 175 27.73 6.88 3.10
C LEU A 175 26.57 7.85 3.31
N ALA A 176 26.84 9.16 3.25
CA ALA A 176 25.80 10.18 3.31
C ALA A 176 24.81 10.04 2.15
N PHE A 177 25.31 9.80 0.94
CA PHE A 177 24.46 9.63 -0.24
C PHE A 177 23.56 8.40 -0.16
N ILE A 178 24.07 7.27 0.32
CA ILE A 178 23.27 6.05 0.56
C ILE A 178 22.16 6.33 1.57
N GLN A 179 22.46 7.08 2.63
CA GLN A 179 21.46 7.47 3.61
C GLN A 179 20.40 8.41 3.00
N TYR A 180 20.80 9.35 2.15
CA TYR A 180 19.87 10.23 1.45
C TYR A 180 18.95 9.48 0.50
N VAL A 181 19.46 8.51 -0.27
CA VAL A 181 18.63 7.66 -1.13
C VAL A 181 17.57 6.90 -0.32
N ARG A 182 17.93 6.37 0.85
CA ARG A 182 16.97 5.71 1.75
C ARG A 182 15.94 6.70 2.30
N SER A 183 16.39 7.86 2.74
CA SER A 183 15.52 8.92 3.27
C SER A 183 14.57 9.50 2.21
N PHE A 184 14.89 9.33 0.94
CA PHE A 184 14.05 9.77 -0.17
C PHE A 184 12.90 8.82 -0.47
N THR A 185 13.11 7.52 -0.30
CA THR A 185 12.10 6.49 -0.61
C THR A 185 10.96 6.48 0.41
N GLN A 186 11.25 6.73 1.68
CA GLN A 186 10.29 6.67 2.77
C GLN A 186 9.15 7.71 2.66
N PRO A 187 9.40 9.00 2.41
CA PRO A 187 8.36 10.00 2.20
C PRO A 187 7.43 9.70 1.02
N ILE A 188 7.94 9.11 -0.06
CA ILE A 188 7.12 8.76 -1.22
C ILE A 188 6.10 7.68 -0.87
N ALA A 189 6.52 6.65 -0.11
CA ALA A 189 5.61 5.61 0.37
C ALA A 189 4.53 6.21 1.29
N GLN A 190 4.90 7.14 2.17
CA GLN A 190 3.98 7.82 3.08
C GLN A 190 2.97 8.70 2.33
N LEU A 191 3.41 9.49 1.35
CA LEU A 191 2.53 10.33 0.54
C LEU A 191 1.51 9.49 -0.24
N THR A 192 1.92 8.31 -0.73
CA THR A 192 1.01 7.38 -1.42
C THR A 192 -0.05 6.84 -0.46
N GLN A 193 0.29 6.62 0.80
CA GLN A 193 -0.63 6.12 1.82
C GLN A 193 -1.67 7.18 2.24
N VAL A 194 -1.29 8.45 2.27
CA VAL A 194 -2.21 9.57 2.58
C VAL A 194 -3.15 9.88 1.40
N ALA A 195 -2.73 9.56 0.16
CA ALA A 195 -3.52 9.83 -1.04
C ALA A 195 -4.64 8.79 -1.31
N ASN A 196 -4.66 7.65 -0.58
CA ASN A 196 -5.68 6.60 -0.63
C ASN A 196 -6.64 6.67 0.55
#